data_72127e65c4ba1d4fbec6c451342fec7f
#
_entry.id   72127e65c4ba1d4fbec6c451342fec7f
#
_cell.length_a   1.000
_cell.length_b   1.000
_cell.length_c   1.000
_cell.angle_alpha   90.00
_cell.angle_beta   90.00
_cell.angle_gamma   90.00
#
_symmetry.space_group_name_H-M   'P 1'
#
loop_
_entity.id
_entity.type
_entity.pdbx_description
1 polymer ?
#
loop_
_entity_poly.entity_id
_entity_poly.type
_entity_poly.pdbx_seq_one_letter_code
_entity_poly.pdbx_strand_id
1 'polypeptide(L)'
;MPGAFGSPILLIRFSYPARSGFRAADADLSAAEARLYAPDRLNRRLALFEALTLPSLQAQTDADFRTVVLIGERLPQAARARLEAGVARLPGAQVVALPHLHGYEAAQRAFDAVPAGARWRLSLRLDDDDALDLGFIARLRRQAARLAPLQEGAAPLILAHARGYMLDLAAARPGLIPVVERLPLGCGTAMLAPAEGRENIYRRNHRWLPQFYDVYSEARSPAFVRSLHADNDSDGQAIGRRLETAPAVLAAELAAGFPFLPDAWRRLAPEARG
;
A
#
# COMPACT_ATOMS: atom_id res chain seq x y z
N MET A 1 4.38 -21.64 -15.30
CA MET A 1 4.81 -21.05 -16.56
C MET A 1 5.41 -19.68 -16.27
N PRO A 2 6.71 -19.42 -16.46
CA PRO A 2 7.25 -18.06 -16.43
C PRO A 2 6.63 -17.31 -17.63
N GLY A 3 6.02 -16.16 -17.40
CA GLY A 3 5.45 -15.32 -18.45
C GLY A 3 3.91 -15.19 -18.48
N ALA A 4 3.19 -15.80 -17.54
CA ALA A 4 1.72 -15.64 -17.50
C ALA A 4 1.28 -14.25 -17.07
N PHE A 5 2.06 -13.55 -16.24
CA PHE A 5 1.84 -12.18 -15.78
C PHE A 5 3.14 -11.37 -15.85
N GLY A 6 3.01 -10.07 -16.08
CA GLY A 6 4.13 -9.12 -16.08
C GLY A 6 4.61 -8.77 -14.67
N SER A 7 5.51 -7.80 -14.59
CA SER A 7 5.95 -7.24 -13.30
C SER A 7 4.73 -6.75 -12.51
N PRO A 8 4.66 -6.99 -11.19
CA PRO A 8 3.62 -6.43 -10.34
C PRO A 8 3.57 -4.90 -10.47
N ILE A 9 2.36 -4.33 -10.55
CA ILE A 9 2.16 -2.89 -10.59
C ILE A 9 1.59 -2.47 -9.24
N LEU A 10 2.41 -1.80 -8.45
CA LEU A 10 2.04 -1.21 -7.17
C LEU A 10 1.45 0.18 -7.39
N LEU A 11 0.24 0.42 -6.94
CA LEU A 11 -0.38 1.74 -6.93
C LEU A 11 -0.43 2.28 -5.50
N ILE A 12 0.21 3.44 -5.32
CA ILE A 12 0.15 4.25 -4.11
C ILE A 12 -0.71 5.47 -4.40
N ARG A 13 -1.69 5.71 -3.54
CA ARG A 13 -2.53 6.90 -3.62
C ARG A 13 -2.02 7.93 -2.62
N PHE A 14 -1.36 8.99 -3.11
CA PHE A 14 -0.85 10.05 -2.26
C PHE A 14 -1.78 11.25 -2.25
N SER A 15 -2.53 11.44 -1.15
CA SER A 15 -3.45 12.59 -0.94
C SER A 15 -4.32 12.92 -2.17
N TYR A 16 -4.76 11.90 -2.92
CA TYR A 16 -5.57 12.09 -4.12
C TYR A 16 -7.01 12.53 -3.78
N PRO A 17 -7.49 13.68 -4.29
CA PRO A 17 -8.84 14.19 -4.02
C PRO A 17 -9.86 13.46 -4.90
N ALA A 18 -10.27 12.26 -4.50
CA ALA A 18 -11.29 11.51 -5.23
C ALA A 18 -12.68 12.11 -5.01
N ARG A 19 -13.47 12.15 -6.08
CA ARG A 19 -14.88 12.61 -6.04
C ARG A 19 -15.78 11.64 -5.27
N SER A 20 -15.52 10.36 -5.36
CA SER A 20 -16.25 9.27 -4.70
C SER A 20 -15.45 7.98 -4.75
N GLY A 21 -15.94 6.91 -4.11
CA GLY A 21 -15.34 5.58 -4.18
C GLY A 21 -14.24 5.31 -3.16
N PHE A 22 -13.82 6.30 -2.37
CA PHE A 22 -12.96 6.17 -1.19
C PHE A 22 -13.65 6.76 0.03
N ARG A 23 -13.26 6.34 1.23
CA ARG A 23 -13.85 6.86 2.47
C ARG A 23 -13.62 8.37 2.64
N ALA A 24 -12.44 8.85 2.28
CA ALA A 24 -12.08 10.26 2.32
C ALA A 24 -12.44 11.03 1.03
N ALA A 25 -13.35 10.48 0.20
CA ALA A 25 -13.80 11.16 -1.01
C ALA A 25 -14.76 12.30 -0.67
N ASP A 26 -14.78 13.30 -1.54
CA ASP A 26 -15.69 14.45 -1.45
C ASP A 26 -16.10 14.85 -2.86
N ALA A 27 -17.39 15.11 -3.05
CA ALA A 27 -17.93 15.57 -4.33
C ALA A 27 -17.49 17.01 -4.65
N ASP A 28 -17.23 17.82 -3.63
CA ASP A 28 -16.64 19.16 -3.76
C ASP A 28 -15.11 19.08 -3.78
N LEU A 29 -14.53 19.41 -4.92
CA LEU A 29 -13.08 19.42 -5.11
C LEU A 29 -12.38 20.40 -4.15
N SER A 30 -12.96 21.59 -3.94
CA SER A 30 -12.33 22.60 -3.08
C SER A 30 -12.28 22.15 -1.62
N ALA A 31 -13.35 21.52 -1.13
CA ALA A 31 -13.41 20.93 0.20
C ALA A 31 -12.42 19.74 0.33
N ALA A 32 -12.37 18.87 -0.68
CA ALA A 32 -11.40 17.76 -0.73
C ALA A 32 -9.96 18.27 -0.67
N GLU A 33 -9.62 19.26 -1.50
CA GLU A 33 -8.27 19.85 -1.54
C GLU A 33 -7.90 20.59 -0.25
N ALA A 34 -8.82 21.41 0.30
CA ALA A 34 -8.57 22.12 1.55
C ALA A 34 -8.22 21.15 2.70
N ARG A 35 -8.90 19.99 2.76
CA ARG A 35 -8.62 18.96 3.76
C ARG A 35 -7.33 18.20 3.46
N LEU A 36 -7.18 17.69 2.21
CA LEU A 36 -6.07 16.81 1.85
C LEU A 36 -4.75 17.56 1.72
N TYR A 37 -4.80 18.83 1.33
CA TYR A 37 -3.62 19.66 1.08
C TYR A 37 -3.28 20.62 2.22
N ALA A 38 -3.97 20.51 3.36
CA ALA A 38 -3.58 21.26 4.55
C ALA A 38 -2.08 21.03 4.85
N PRO A 39 -1.28 22.12 5.06
CA PRO A 39 0.18 22.02 5.14
C PRO A 39 0.68 21.00 6.18
N ASP A 40 0.11 21.00 7.37
CA ASP A 40 0.52 20.08 8.44
C ASP A 40 0.22 18.62 8.06
N ARG A 41 -0.93 18.38 7.44
CA ARG A 41 -1.29 17.05 6.96
C ARG A 41 -0.35 16.57 5.85
N LEU A 42 -0.07 17.41 4.84
CA LEU A 42 0.85 17.05 3.77
C LEU A 42 2.27 16.78 4.29
N ASN A 43 2.77 17.61 5.22
CA ASN A 43 4.07 17.40 5.83
C ASN A 43 4.14 16.06 6.58
N ARG A 44 3.12 15.72 7.37
CA ARG A 44 3.05 14.41 8.03
C ARG A 44 2.99 13.25 7.04
N ARG A 45 2.15 13.36 5.98
CA ARG A 45 2.05 12.31 4.95
C ARG A 45 3.37 12.12 4.21
N LEU A 46 4.07 13.19 3.86
CA LEU A 46 5.39 13.11 3.25
C LEU A 46 6.42 12.48 4.20
N ALA A 47 6.41 12.85 5.48
CA ALA A 47 7.31 12.27 6.47
C ALA A 47 7.08 10.74 6.62
N LEU A 48 5.82 10.30 6.66
CA LEU A 48 5.46 8.88 6.71
C LEU A 48 5.90 8.15 5.42
N PHE A 49 5.60 8.72 4.27
CA PHE A 49 6.03 8.18 2.98
C PHE A 49 7.55 7.99 2.91
N GLU A 50 8.31 9.01 3.29
CA GLU A 50 9.77 9.00 3.27
C GLU A 50 10.41 8.09 4.31
N ALA A 51 9.74 7.91 5.46
CA ALA A 51 10.29 7.11 6.55
C ALA A 51 9.87 5.62 6.49
N LEU A 52 8.69 5.31 5.98
CA LEU A 52 8.13 3.96 5.96
C LEU A 52 7.99 3.41 4.53
N THR A 53 7.14 4.04 3.72
CA THR A 53 6.74 3.48 2.42
C THR A 53 7.93 3.40 1.46
N LEU A 54 8.62 4.51 1.25
CA LEU A 54 9.74 4.59 0.32
C LEU A 54 10.90 3.64 0.67
N PRO A 55 11.41 3.59 1.93
CA PRO A 55 12.45 2.65 2.31
C PRO A 55 12.02 1.19 2.15
N SER A 56 10.77 0.85 2.44
CA SER A 56 10.25 -0.52 2.28
C SER A 56 10.26 -1.01 0.83
N LEU A 57 10.01 -0.10 -0.12
CA LEU A 57 10.04 -0.40 -1.55
C LEU A 57 11.47 -0.43 -2.10
N GLN A 58 12.35 0.44 -1.61
CA GLN A 58 13.77 0.44 -1.97
C GLN A 58 14.51 -0.82 -1.51
N ALA A 59 14.07 -1.37 -0.39
CA ALA A 59 14.69 -2.54 0.24
C ALA A 59 14.16 -3.88 -0.30
N GLN A 60 13.22 -3.91 -1.26
CA GLN A 60 12.70 -5.16 -1.80
C GLN A 60 13.81 -6.03 -2.39
N THR A 61 13.82 -7.32 -2.03
CA THR A 61 14.80 -8.30 -2.54
C THR A 61 14.55 -8.70 -4.00
N ASP A 62 13.35 -8.46 -4.50
CA ASP A 62 12.98 -8.60 -5.92
C ASP A 62 12.58 -7.22 -6.44
N ALA A 63 13.41 -6.63 -7.28
CA ALA A 63 13.22 -5.30 -7.84
C ALA A 63 12.34 -5.30 -9.12
N ASP A 64 11.88 -6.47 -9.58
CA ASP A 64 11.02 -6.57 -10.76
C ASP A 64 9.56 -6.25 -10.44
N PHE A 65 9.29 -4.98 -10.18
CA PHE A 65 7.96 -4.40 -10.02
C PHE A 65 7.94 -2.95 -10.52
N ARG A 66 6.75 -2.41 -10.74
CA ARG A 66 6.53 -1.02 -11.13
C ARG A 66 5.77 -0.31 -10.02
N THR A 67 6.12 0.93 -9.74
CA THR A 67 5.40 1.77 -8.78
C THR A 67 4.74 2.93 -9.49
N VAL A 68 3.46 3.12 -9.25
CA VAL A 68 2.67 4.28 -9.70
C VAL A 68 2.21 5.03 -8.48
N VAL A 69 2.54 6.31 -8.39
CA VAL A 69 2.05 7.20 -7.34
C VAL A 69 0.99 8.12 -7.93
N LEU A 70 -0.26 7.91 -7.53
CA LEU A 70 -1.41 8.68 -7.98
C LEU A 70 -1.58 9.93 -7.12
N ILE A 71 -1.57 11.09 -7.76
CA ILE A 71 -1.78 12.41 -7.12
C ILE A 71 -2.88 13.19 -7.84
N GLY A 72 -3.41 14.21 -7.19
CA GLY A 72 -4.25 15.22 -7.86
C GLY A 72 -3.40 16.20 -8.66
N GLU A 73 -3.95 16.69 -9.79
CA GLU A 73 -3.26 17.67 -10.66
C GLU A 73 -2.86 18.94 -9.92
N ARG A 74 -3.63 19.33 -8.90
CA ARG A 74 -3.45 20.55 -8.12
C ARG A 74 -2.71 20.33 -6.79
N LEU A 75 -2.02 19.18 -6.64
CA LEU A 75 -1.15 18.98 -5.47
C LEU A 75 -0.16 20.15 -5.37
N PRO A 76 -0.02 20.81 -4.20
CA PRO A 76 0.90 21.94 -4.02
C PRO A 76 2.31 21.65 -4.52
N GLN A 77 2.89 22.57 -5.29
CA GLN A 77 4.14 22.36 -6.01
C GLN A 77 5.30 21.90 -5.11
N ALA A 78 5.43 22.47 -3.92
CA ALA A 78 6.50 22.08 -2.99
C ALA A 78 6.34 20.62 -2.51
N ALA A 79 5.10 20.20 -2.21
CA ALA A 79 4.81 18.83 -1.83
C ALA A 79 5.02 17.86 -3.00
N ARG A 80 4.59 18.26 -4.20
CA ARG A 80 4.79 17.50 -5.42
C ARG A 80 6.27 17.29 -5.73
N ALA A 81 7.08 18.34 -5.71
CA ALA A 81 8.52 18.27 -5.97
C ALA A 81 9.23 17.34 -4.95
N ARG A 82 8.87 17.42 -3.67
CA ARG A 82 9.41 16.57 -2.62
C ARG A 82 9.02 15.09 -2.83
N LEU A 83 7.76 14.84 -3.18
CA LEU A 83 7.27 13.49 -3.50
C LEU A 83 8.01 12.92 -4.72
N GLU A 84 8.09 13.68 -5.82
CA GLU A 84 8.75 13.26 -7.06
C GLU A 84 10.23 12.95 -6.85
N ALA A 85 10.94 13.74 -6.03
CA ALA A 85 12.33 13.48 -5.65
C ALA A 85 12.49 12.16 -4.89
N GLY A 86 11.52 11.80 -4.02
CA GLY A 86 11.47 10.50 -3.36
C GLY A 86 11.21 9.36 -4.34
N VAL A 87 10.19 9.51 -5.18
CA VAL A 87 9.75 8.49 -6.16
C VAL A 87 10.83 8.21 -7.20
N ALA A 88 11.59 9.23 -7.63
CA ALA A 88 12.70 9.07 -8.58
C ALA A 88 13.81 8.11 -8.08
N ARG A 89 13.84 7.80 -6.79
CA ARG A 89 14.79 6.85 -6.19
C ARG A 89 14.32 5.38 -6.32
N LEU A 90 13.10 5.14 -6.83
CA LEU A 90 12.56 3.80 -7.06
C LEU A 90 12.69 3.43 -8.55
N PRO A 91 13.30 2.29 -8.89
CA PRO A 91 13.40 1.84 -10.27
C PRO A 91 12.03 1.68 -10.94
N GLY A 92 11.87 2.28 -12.13
CA GLY A 92 10.64 2.16 -12.90
C GLY A 92 9.39 2.76 -12.25
N ALA A 93 9.56 3.65 -11.27
CA ALA A 93 8.45 4.36 -10.64
C ALA A 93 8.06 5.61 -11.43
N GLN A 94 6.79 5.98 -11.35
CA GLN A 94 6.26 7.19 -11.97
C GLN A 94 5.17 7.83 -11.11
N VAL A 95 5.05 9.14 -11.21
CA VAL A 95 3.96 9.92 -10.63
C VAL A 95 2.92 10.19 -11.72
N VAL A 96 1.66 9.87 -11.44
CA VAL A 96 0.52 10.10 -12.32
C VAL A 96 -0.41 11.12 -11.67
N ALA A 97 -0.50 12.29 -12.26
CA ALA A 97 -1.40 13.36 -11.82
C ALA A 97 -2.71 13.27 -12.60
N LEU A 98 -3.84 13.18 -11.90
CA LEU A 98 -5.16 13.06 -12.50
C LEU A 98 -6.13 14.10 -11.91
N PRO A 99 -7.15 14.52 -12.70
CA PRO A 99 -8.21 15.40 -12.22
C PRO A 99 -9.09 14.72 -11.18
N HIS A 100 -10.07 15.43 -10.66
CA HIS A 100 -11.03 14.97 -9.66
C HIS A 100 -12.00 13.92 -10.25
N LEU A 101 -11.65 12.65 -10.14
CA LEU A 101 -12.39 11.52 -10.68
C LEU A 101 -12.98 10.63 -9.58
N HIS A 102 -13.85 9.70 -9.98
CA HIS A 102 -14.19 8.56 -9.12
C HIS A 102 -12.91 7.75 -8.82
N GLY A 103 -12.73 7.30 -7.56
CA GLY A 103 -11.51 6.65 -7.11
C GLY A 103 -11.11 5.43 -7.93
N TYR A 104 -12.07 4.58 -8.31
CA TYR A 104 -11.81 3.44 -9.17
C TYR A 104 -11.35 3.87 -10.58
N GLU A 105 -11.98 4.89 -11.17
CA GLU A 105 -11.60 5.41 -12.49
C GLU A 105 -10.17 5.96 -12.47
N ALA A 106 -9.83 6.72 -11.43
CA ALA A 106 -8.48 7.24 -11.25
C ALA A 106 -7.45 6.11 -11.10
N ALA A 107 -7.77 5.08 -10.31
CA ALA A 107 -6.90 3.91 -10.16
C ALA A 107 -6.74 3.16 -11.48
N GLN A 108 -7.83 2.98 -12.27
CA GLN A 108 -7.77 2.35 -13.57
C GLN A 108 -6.84 3.11 -14.53
N ARG A 109 -7.01 4.44 -14.64
CA ARG A 109 -6.14 5.28 -15.47
C ARG A 109 -4.68 5.25 -15.03
N ALA A 110 -4.44 5.21 -13.72
CA ALA A 110 -3.10 5.11 -13.17
C ALA A 110 -2.44 3.75 -13.50
N PHE A 111 -3.18 2.65 -13.43
CA PHE A 111 -2.69 1.34 -13.86
C PHE A 111 -2.45 1.27 -15.38
N ASP A 112 -3.31 1.91 -16.18
CA ASP A 112 -3.19 1.91 -17.64
C ASP A 112 -2.01 2.77 -18.15
N ALA A 113 -1.49 3.67 -17.31
CA ALA A 113 -0.25 4.40 -17.59
C ALA A 113 1.00 3.48 -17.61
N VAL A 114 0.89 2.26 -17.09
CA VAL A 114 1.96 1.25 -17.12
C VAL A 114 1.52 0.05 -17.94
N PRO A 115 2.19 -0.28 -19.04
CA PRO A 115 1.87 -1.47 -19.82
C PRO A 115 1.95 -2.74 -18.95
N ALA A 116 0.92 -3.59 -19.02
CA ALA A 116 0.90 -4.85 -18.28
C ALA A 116 1.97 -5.84 -18.75
N GLY A 117 2.39 -5.76 -20.00
CA GLY A 117 3.44 -6.59 -20.58
C GLY A 117 3.11 -8.08 -20.71
N ALA A 118 1.90 -8.50 -20.32
CA ALA A 118 1.47 -9.88 -20.31
C ALA A 118 -0.06 -9.99 -20.34
N ARG A 119 -0.57 -11.24 -20.56
CA ARG A 119 -2.01 -11.52 -20.55
C ARG A 119 -2.69 -11.22 -19.21
N TRP A 120 -1.98 -11.37 -18.10
CA TRP A 120 -2.47 -11.12 -16.75
C TRP A 120 -1.75 -9.94 -16.12
N ARG A 121 -2.51 -9.10 -15.42
CA ARG A 121 -1.99 -7.99 -14.58
C ARG A 121 -2.02 -8.41 -13.12
N LEU A 122 -0.91 -8.23 -12.44
CA LEU A 122 -0.83 -8.34 -10.98
C LEU A 122 -0.82 -6.93 -10.40
N SER A 123 -2.00 -6.44 -10.00
CA SER A 123 -2.15 -5.12 -9.38
C SER A 123 -2.04 -5.23 -7.86
N LEU A 124 -1.26 -4.36 -7.25
CA LEU A 124 -0.99 -4.32 -5.81
C LEU A 124 -1.34 -2.94 -5.27
N ARG A 125 -1.96 -2.87 -4.10
CA ARG A 125 -2.20 -1.62 -3.39
C ARG A 125 -1.34 -1.48 -2.16
N LEU A 126 -0.92 -0.25 -1.89
CA LEU A 126 -0.25 0.17 -0.67
C LEU A 126 -0.68 1.61 -0.37
N ASP A 127 -1.00 1.91 0.87
CA ASP A 127 -1.26 3.29 1.27
C ASP A 127 0.09 4.02 1.51
N ASP A 128 0.11 5.35 1.37
CA ASP A 128 1.33 6.17 1.35
C ASP A 128 1.98 6.36 2.74
N ASP A 129 1.43 5.71 3.75
CA ASP A 129 1.87 5.70 5.14
C ASP A 129 2.17 4.29 5.68
N ASP A 130 2.12 3.28 4.83
CA ASP A 130 2.32 1.88 5.18
C ASP A 130 3.64 1.33 4.58
N ALA A 131 4.11 0.18 5.07
CA ALA A 131 5.32 -0.46 4.58
C ALA A 131 5.14 -1.96 4.35
N LEU A 132 5.93 -2.51 3.44
CA LEU A 132 6.01 -3.95 3.13
C LEU A 132 7.31 -4.55 3.65
N ASP A 133 7.32 -5.85 3.96
CA ASP A 133 8.56 -6.56 4.29
C ASP A 133 9.48 -6.71 3.06
N LEU A 134 10.77 -6.92 3.30
CA LEU A 134 11.80 -7.04 2.26
C LEU A 134 11.49 -8.08 1.19
N GLY A 135 10.86 -9.17 1.57
CA GLY A 135 10.60 -10.32 0.70
C GLY A 135 9.21 -10.27 0.05
N PHE A 136 8.46 -9.18 0.23
CA PHE A 136 7.07 -9.12 -0.17
C PHE A 136 6.86 -9.36 -1.67
N ILE A 137 7.54 -8.64 -2.53
CA ILE A 137 7.41 -8.76 -3.99
C ILE A 137 7.80 -10.17 -4.46
N ALA A 138 8.93 -10.70 -4.00
CA ALA A 138 9.36 -12.05 -4.34
C ALA A 138 8.34 -13.12 -3.89
N ARG A 139 7.76 -12.96 -2.70
CA ARG A 139 6.72 -13.86 -2.18
C ARG A 139 5.44 -13.76 -2.99
N LEU A 140 4.97 -12.54 -3.28
CA LEU A 140 3.77 -12.28 -4.07
C LEU A 140 3.87 -12.93 -5.46
N ARG A 141 5.00 -12.76 -6.15
CA ARG A 141 5.23 -13.34 -7.48
C ARG A 141 5.22 -14.87 -7.44
N ARG A 142 5.86 -15.48 -6.43
CA ARG A 142 5.81 -16.94 -6.25
C ARG A 142 4.40 -17.45 -5.97
N GLN A 143 3.62 -16.75 -5.17
CA GLN A 143 2.23 -17.09 -4.88
C GLN A 143 1.38 -16.98 -6.14
N ALA A 144 1.46 -15.87 -6.86
CA ALA A 144 0.75 -15.67 -8.12
C ALA A 144 1.07 -16.77 -9.14
N ALA A 145 2.35 -17.13 -9.30
CA ALA A 145 2.77 -18.20 -10.21
C ALA A 145 2.22 -19.58 -9.86
N ARG A 146 2.06 -19.87 -8.55
CA ARG A 146 1.54 -21.16 -8.06
C ARG A 146 0.02 -21.24 -8.13
N LEU A 147 -0.67 -20.12 -7.94
CA LEU A 147 -2.12 -20.08 -7.82
C LEU A 147 -2.82 -19.74 -9.15
N ALA A 148 -2.16 -19.01 -10.06
CA ALA A 148 -2.74 -18.69 -11.36
C ALA A 148 -3.25 -19.93 -12.14
N PRO A 149 -2.56 -21.09 -12.14
CA PRO A 149 -3.06 -22.29 -12.82
C PRO A 149 -4.34 -22.87 -12.23
N LEU A 150 -4.70 -22.52 -11.00
CA LEU A 150 -5.92 -22.97 -10.34
C LEU A 150 -7.14 -22.13 -10.72
N GLN A 151 -6.92 -20.97 -11.36
CA GLN A 151 -8.00 -20.10 -11.81
C GLN A 151 -8.58 -20.60 -13.12
N GLU A 152 -9.86 -20.91 -13.10
CA GLU A 152 -10.59 -21.30 -14.30
C GLU A 152 -11.02 -20.06 -15.10
N GLY A 153 -10.74 -20.05 -16.41
CA GLY A 153 -11.14 -18.96 -17.29
C GLY A 153 -10.39 -17.65 -17.02
N ALA A 154 -11.15 -16.57 -16.85
CA ALA A 154 -10.65 -15.22 -16.65
C ALA A 154 -11.02 -14.63 -15.27
N ALA A 155 -11.34 -15.47 -14.30
CA ALA A 155 -11.75 -15.04 -12.97
C ALA A 155 -10.56 -14.39 -12.22
N PRO A 156 -10.75 -13.20 -11.63
CA PRO A 156 -9.71 -12.56 -10.81
C PRO A 156 -9.44 -13.36 -9.52
N LEU A 157 -8.18 -13.32 -9.06
CA LEU A 157 -7.74 -13.92 -7.80
C LEU A 157 -7.15 -12.85 -6.88
N ILE A 158 -7.58 -12.81 -5.64
CA ILE A 158 -7.01 -11.95 -4.60
C ILE A 158 -5.91 -12.69 -3.84
N LEU A 159 -4.77 -12.01 -3.69
CA LEU A 159 -3.64 -12.44 -2.87
C LEU A 159 -3.52 -11.49 -1.67
N ALA A 160 -3.91 -11.95 -0.49
CA ALA A 160 -3.93 -11.17 0.74
C ALA A 160 -2.88 -11.69 1.74
N HIS A 161 -2.33 -10.80 2.53
CA HIS A 161 -1.40 -11.12 3.61
C HIS A 161 -2.02 -10.68 4.92
N ALA A 162 -2.27 -11.65 5.80
CA ALA A 162 -3.07 -11.44 7.00
C ALA A 162 -2.23 -11.07 8.23
N ARG A 163 -0.92 -11.35 8.26
CA ARG A 163 -0.05 -11.12 9.40
C ARG A 163 0.86 -9.92 9.16
N GLY A 164 0.99 -9.07 10.16
CA GLY A 164 1.87 -7.91 10.12
C GLY A 164 1.87 -7.16 11.44
N TYR A 165 2.20 -5.90 11.38
CA TYR A 165 2.32 -5.03 12.53
C TYR A 165 1.48 -3.77 12.35
N MET A 166 0.88 -3.28 13.45
CA MET A 166 0.34 -1.93 13.55
C MET A 166 1.37 -1.07 14.27
N LEU A 167 1.82 -0.01 13.61
CA LEU A 167 2.71 1.00 14.18
C LEU A 167 1.85 2.14 14.73
N ASP A 168 1.59 2.12 16.04
CA ASP A 168 0.76 3.11 16.69
C ASP A 168 1.60 4.35 17.03
N LEU A 169 1.43 5.39 16.22
CA LEU A 169 2.06 6.70 16.39
C LEU A 169 1.15 7.71 17.11
N ALA A 170 -0.13 7.36 17.33
CA ALA A 170 -1.11 8.21 18.02
C ALA A 170 -1.12 7.98 19.53
N ALA A 171 -0.63 6.83 19.99
CA ALA A 171 -0.56 6.51 21.41
C ALA A 171 0.41 7.43 22.17
N ALA A 172 0.14 7.67 23.45
CA ALA A 172 1.02 8.45 24.33
C ALA A 172 2.46 7.87 24.39
N ARG A 173 2.56 6.57 24.19
CA ARG A 173 3.83 5.85 23.95
C ARG A 173 3.69 5.09 22.64
N PRO A 174 4.27 5.60 21.55
CA PRO A 174 4.28 4.90 20.27
C PRO A 174 4.75 3.46 20.41
N GLY A 175 4.14 2.54 19.67
CA GLY A 175 4.40 1.12 19.83
C GLY A 175 4.12 0.30 18.58
N LEU A 176 4.70 -0.89 18.54
CA LEU A 176 4.47 -1.86 17.47
C LEU A 176 3.63 -3.02 18.01
N ILE A 177 2.51 -3.29 17.37
CA ILE A 177 1.53 -4.29 17.79
C ILE A 177 1.48 -5.41 16.74
N PRO A 178 1.97 -6.62 17.03
CA PRO A 178 1.81 -7.76 16.14
C PRO A 178 0.33 -8.15 15.99
N VAL A 179 -0.13 -8.35 14.76
CA VAL A 179 -1.54 -8.67 14.47
C VAL A 179 -1.70 -9.72 13.39
N VAL A 180 -2.85 -10.41 13.44
CA VAL A 180 -3.41 -11.17 12.32
C VAL A 180 -4.80 -10.63 12.00
N GLU A 181 -4.98 -10.17 10.77
CA GLU A 181 -6.28 -9.75 10.23
C GLU A 181 -6.62 -10.56 8.99
N ARG A 182 -7.66 -11.38 9.08
CA ARG A 182 -8.04 -12.32 8.02
C ARG A 182 -8.72 -11.66 6.83
N LEU A 183 -9.41 -10.55 7.04
CA LEU A 183 -9.98 -9.80 5.94
C LEU A 183 -8.89 -8.99 5.24
N PRO A 184 -8.90 -8.91 3.91
CA PRO A 184 -7.89 -8.14 3.18
C PRO A 184 -7.79 -6.69 3.66
N LEU A 185 -6.56 -6.20 3.77
CA LEU A 185 -6.23 -4.83 4.19
C LEU A 185 -5.88 -3.95 3.00
N GLY A 186 -5.88 -2.64 3.20
CA GLY A 186 -5.32 -1.66 2.27
C GLY A 186 -3.83 -1.81 2.04
N CYS A 187 -3.16 -2.55 2.91
CA CYS A 187 -1.73 -2.75 2.94
C CYS A 187 -1.37 -4.14 2.39
N GLY A 188 -0.66 -4.19 1.27
CA GLY A 188 -0.12 -5.45 0.75
C GLY A 188 -1.14 -6.45 0.19
N THR A 189 -2.33 -6.01 -0.24
CA THR A 189 -3.29 -6.85 -0.96
C THR A 189 -3.14 -6.67 -2.46
N ALA A 190 -3.10 -7.76 -3.20
CA ALA A 190 -2.95 -7.79 -4.66
C ALA A 190 -4.10 -8.51 -5.33
N MET A 191 -4.32 -8.20 -6.61
CA MET A 191 -5.26 -8.89 -7.50
C MET A 191 -4.54 -9.32 -8.76
N LEU A 192 -4.64 -10.60 -9.08
CA LEU A 192 -4.29 -11.14 -10.39
C LEU A 192 -5.56 -11.18 -11.24
N ALA A 193 -5.59 -10.43 -12.34
CA ALA A 193 -6.74 -10.33 -13.25
C ALA A 193 -6.28 -10.22 -14.72
N PRO A 194 -7.15 -10.53 -15.70
CA PRO A 194 -6.82 -10.29 -17.11
C PRO A 194 -6.40 -8.84 -17.36
N ALA A 195 -5.30 -8.65 -18.09
CA ALA A 195 -4.72 -7.32 -18.32
C ALA A 195 -5.63 -6.39 -19.13
N GLU A 196 -6.38 -6.96 -20.07
CA GLU A 196 -7.35 -6.22 -20.91
C GLU A 196 -8.67 -5.95 -20.19
N GLY A 197 -8.87 -6.55 -19.02
CA GLY A 197 -10.07 -6.37 -18.20
C GLY A 197 -10.09 -5.04 -17.46
N ARG A 198 -11.27 -4.70 -16.94
CA ARG A 198 -11.45 -3.54 -16.04
C ARG A 198 -11.25 -3.87 -14.57
N GLU A 199 -10.90 -5.11 -14.24
CA GLU A 199 -10.68 -5.53 -12.86
C GLU A 199 -9.29 -5.12 -12.39
N ASN A 200 -9.25 -4.44 -11.25
CA ASN A 200 -8.03 -4.12 -10.51
C ASN A 200 -8.33 -4.06 -9.02
N ILE A 201 -7.30 -4.05 -8.18
CA ILE A 201 -7.43 -4.14 -6.72
C ILE A 201 -8.24 -2.99 -6.07
N TYR A 202 -8.50 -1.89 -6.78
CA TYR A 202 -9.34 -0.78 -6.30
C TYR A 202 -10.81 -0.87 -6.77
N ARG A 203 -11.20 -1.93 -7.50
CA ARG A 203 -12.57 -2.11 -7.99
C ARG A 203 -13.60 -2.18 -6.87
N ARG A 204 -13.21 -2.76 -5.74
CA ARG A 204 -14.06 -2.95 -4.56
C ARG A 204 -13.35 -2.48 -3.30
N ASN A 205 -14.13 -2.23 -2.26
CA ASN A 205 -13.55 -2.06 -0.93
C ASN A 205 -12.77 -3.34 -0.55
N HIS A 206 -11.53 -3.17 -0.10
CA HIS A 206 -10.65 -4.29 0.21
C HIS A 206 -11.25 -5.28 1.23
N ARG A 207 -12.05 -4.79 2.20
CA ARG A 207 -12.71 -5.64 3.22
C ARG A 207 -13.80 -6.54 2.62
N TRP A 208 -14.34 -6.17 1.46
CA TRP A 208 -15.41 -6.91 0.79
C TRP A 208 -14.93 -7.77 -0.37
N LEU A 209 -13.66 -7.78 -0.68
CA LEU A 209 -13.10 -8.60 -1.76
C LEU A 209 -13.53 -10.08 -1.70
N PRO A 210 -13.59 -10.73 -0.50
CA PRO A 210 -14.02 -12.12 -0.40
C PRO A 210 -15.48 -12.39 -0.81
N GLN A 211 -16.31 -11.35 -0.95
CA GLN A 211 -17.69 -11.47 -1.43
C GLN A 211 -17.79 -11.53 -2.96
N PHE A 212 -16.71 -11.19 -3.67
CA PHE A 212 -16.72 -11.04 -5.13
C PHE A 212 -15.68 -11.89 -5.84
N TYR A 213 -14.63 -12.31 -5.13
CA TYR A 213 -13.47 -12.97 -5.72
C TYR A 213 -12.95 -14.07 -4.82
N ASP A 214 -12.31 -15.07 -5.43
CA ASP A 214 -11.51 -16.03 -4.68
C ASP A 214 -10.35 -15.33 -3.99
N VAL A 215 -10.08 -15.71 -2.74
CA VAL A 215 -9.04 -15.09 -1.91
C VAL A 215 -8.12 -16.15 -1.35
N TYR A 216 -6.85 -16.04 -1.71
CA TYR A 216 -5.78 -16.68 -0.97
C TYR A 216 -5.26 -15.74 0.11
N SER A 217 -5.34 -16.14 1.38
CA SER A 217 -4.86 -15.34 2.51
C SER A 217 -3.72 -16.04 3.24
N GLU A 218 -2.52 -15.46 3.18
CA GLU A 218 -1.31 -15.93 3.86
C GLU A 218 -1.19 -15.29 5.24
N ALA A 219 -0.98 -16.11 6.28
CA ALA A 219 -0.93 -15.64 7.68
C ALA A 219 0.33 -16.09 8.44
N ARG A 220 1.30 -16.71 7.77
CA ARG A 220 2.50 -17.26 8.43
C ARG A 220 3.57 -16.19 8.64
N SER A 221 3.84 -15.40 7.62
CA SER A 221 4.92 -14.42 7.62
C SER A 221 4.41 -13.01 7.86
N PRO A 222 5.05 -12.20 8.71
CA PRO A 222 4.75 -10.78 8.77
C PRO A 222 5.04 -10.15 7.41
N ALA A 223 4.06 -9.46 6.86
CA ALA A 223 4.12 -8.95 5.49
C ALA A 223 4.06 -7.43 5.38
N PHE A 224 3.59 -6.75 6.43
CA PHE A 224 3.36 -5.32 6.40
C PHE A 224 3.56 -4.66 7.76
N VAL A 225 3.83 -3.37 7.73
CA VAL A 225 3.65 -2.44 8.84
C VAL A 225 2.61 -1.43 8.41
N ARG A 226 1.51 -1.34 9.17
CA ARG A 226 0.48 -0.34 8.97
C ARG A 226 0.57 0.74 10.05
N SER A 227 0.70 2.00 9.65
CA SER A 227 0.76 3.12 10.58
C SER A 227 -0.63 3.53 11.08
N LEU A 228 -0.71 3.88 12.36
CA LEU A 228 -1.90 4.44 13.00
C LEU A 228 -1.55 5.85 13.50
N HIS A 229 -2.26 6.84 12.99
CA HIS A 229 -2.06 8.27 13.32
C HIS A 229 -3.34 9.06 13.07
N ALA A 230 -3.39 10.32 13.51
CA ALA A 230 -4.58 11.15 13.48
C ALA A 230 -5.14 11.42 12.06
N ASP A 231 -4.31 11.33 11.02
CA ASP A 231 -4.71 11.59 9.63
C ASP A 231 -5.07 10.32 8.83
N ASN A 232 -5.23 9.17 9.49
CA ASN A 232 -5.70 7.96 8.80
C ASN A 232 -7.11 8.18 8.25
N ASP A 233 -7.35 7.71 7.02
CA ASP A 233 -8.70 7.68 6.42
C ASP A 233 -9.65 6.70 7.16
N SER A 234 -9.12 5.79 7.99
CA SER A 234 -9.84 4.88 8.87
C SER A 234 -9.85 5.41 10.32
N ASP A 235 -10.61 4.75 11.22
CA ASP A 235 -10.79 5.20 12.61
C ASP A 235 -9.50 5.16 13.47
N GLY A 236 -8.32 4.96 12.88
CA GLY A 236 -7.03 4.99 13.56
C GLY A 236 -6.83 3.89 14.60
N GLN A 237 -7.72 2.90 14.66
CA GLN A 237 -7.63 1.81 15.62
C GLN A 237 -6.88 0.61 15.05
N ALA A 238 -6.14 -0.07 15.93
CA ALA A 238 -5.56 -1.37 15.59
C ALA A 238 -6.68 -2.38 15.31
N ILE A 239 -6.59 -3.04 14.15
CA ILE A 239 -7.54 -4.04 13.70
C ILE A 239 -6.90 -5.42 13.67
N GLY A 240 -7.74 -6.44 13.73
CA GLY A 240 -7.29 -7.82 13.77
C GLY A 240 -7.03 -8.33 15.20
N ARG A 241 -6.71 -9.60 15.30
CA ARG A 241 -6.34 -10.23 16.56
C ARG A 241 -4.88 -9.92 16.90
N ARG A 242 -4.64 -9.33 18.05
CA ARG A 242 -3.28 -9.14 18.58
C ARG A 242 -2.61 -10.50 18.81
N LEU A 243 -1.32 -10.56 18.49
CA LEU A 243 -0.49 -11.73 18.74
C LEU A 243 0.40 -11.46 19.95
N GLU A 244 0.41 -12.39 20.90
CA GLU A 244 1.45 -12.45 21.90
C GLU A 244 2.71 -12.99 21.25
N THR A 245 3.76 -12.18 21.15
CA THR A 245 5.02 -12.53 20.52
C THR A 245 6.14 -12.24 21.51
N ALA A 246 6.98 -13.25 21.79
CA ALA A 246 8.14 -13.06 22.66
C ALA A 246 9.07 -11.97 22.11
N PRO A 247 9.63 -11.08 22.95
CA PRO A 247 10.44 -9.96 22.49
C PRO A 247 11.60 -10.36 21.58
N ALA A 248 12.26 -11.49 21.84
CA ALA A 248 13.35 -11.99 21.00
C ALA A 248 12.87 -12.43 19.61
N VAL A 249 11.68 -13.05 19.52
CA VAL A 249 11.07 -13.45 18.22
C VAL A 249 10.67 -12.20 17.44
N LEU A 250 10.03 -11.24 18.10
CA LEU A 250 9.65 -9.97 17.48
C LEU A 250 10.89 -9.25 16.93
N ALA A 251 11.96 -9.13 17.73
CA ALA A 251 13.19 -8.49 17.31
C ALA A 251 13.81 -9.18 16.08
N ALA A 252 13.84 -10.53 16.07
CA ALA A 252 14.35 -11.30 14.94
C ALA A 252 13.50 -11.12 13.68
N GLU A 253 12.16 -11.15 13.78
CA GLU A 253 11.26 -10.93 12.65
C GLU A 253 11.42 -9.51 12.06
N LEU A 254 11.55 -8.49 12.92
CA LEU A 254 11.75 -7.12 12.49
C LEU A 254 13.09 -6.92 11.80
N ALA A 255 14.17 -7.46 12.37
CA ALA A 255 15.49 -7.38 11.76
C ALA A 255 15.54 -8.08 10.39
N ALA A 256 14.87 -9.22 10.24
CA ALA A 256 14.82 -9.98 9.01
C ALA A 256 13.92 -9.38 7.94
N GLY A 257 12.76 -8.82 8.32
CA GLY A 257 11.73 -8.37 7.37
C GLY A 257 11.67 -6.86 7.18
N PHE A 258 12.06 -6.07 8.18
CA PHE A 258 11.84 -4.63 8.22
C PHE A 258 13.05 -3.85 8.76
N PRO A 259 14.27 -4.03 8.21
CA PRO A 259 15.50 -3.45 8.76
C PRO A 259 15.53 -1.91 8.69
N PHE A 260 14.63 -1.27 7.95
CA PHE A 260 14.45 0.18 7.88
C PHE A 260 13.66 0.76 9.07
N LEU A 261 12.93 -0.08 9.83
CA LEU A 261 12.06 0.39 10.91
C LEU A 261 12.78 1.15 12.04
N PRO A 262 13.99 0.79 12.49
CA PRO A 262 14.68 1.58 13.51
C PRO A 262 14.92 3.04 13.09
N ASP A 263 15.24 3.27 11.82
CA ASP A 263 15.42 4.62 11.26
C ASP A 263 14.09 5.35 11.11
N ALA A 264 13.06 4.65 10.64
CA ALA A 264 11.71 5.18 10.55
C ALA A 264 11.20 5.60 11.93
N TRP A 265 11.41 4.76 12.93
CA TRP A 265 11.03 5.05 14.32
C TRP A 265 11.67 6.32 14.85
N ARG A 266 13.00 6.47 14.67
CA ARG A 266 13.71 7.68 15.11
C ARG A 266 13.21 8.97 14.45
N ARG A 267 12.70 8.88 13.22
CA ARG A 267 12.16 10.02 12.47
C ARG A 267 10.73 10.36 12.83
N LEU A 268 9.91 9.36 13.14
CA LEU A 268 8.46 9.50 13.28
C LEU A 268 7.99 9.56 14.73
N ALA A 269 8.64 8.84 15.63
CA ALA A 269 8.35 8.93 17.05
C ALA A 269 9.14 10.11 17.62
N PRO A 270 8.48 11.21 18.04
CA PRO A 270 9.18 12.25 18.77
C PRO A 270 9.79 11.59 20.02
N GLU A 271 11.06 11.84 20.25
CA GLU A 271 11.69 11.49 21.52
C GLU A 271 10.72 11.88 22.61
N ALA A 272 10.39 10.92 23.50
CA ALA A 272 9.69 11.25 24.73
C ALA A 272 10.54 12.32 25.39
N ARG A 273 10.12 13.58 25.29
CA ARG A 273 10.78 14.69 25.98
C ARG A 273 10.71 14.35 27.45
N GLY A 274 11.88 13.95 27.99
CA GLY A 274 12.08 13.62 29.38
C GLY A 274 11.75 14.80 30.30
#